data_cfa35aae51260ac7201ef6e76c7bd1e6
#
_entry.id   cfa35aae51260ac7201ef6e76c7bd1e6
#
_cell.length_a   1.000
_cell.length_b   1.000
_cell.length_c   1.000
_cell.angle_alpha   90.00
_cell.angle_beta   90.00
_cell.angle_gamma   90.00
#
_symmetry.space_group_name_H-M   'P 1'
#
loop_
_entity.id
_entity.type
_entity.pdbx_description
1 polymer ?
#
loop_
_entity_poly.entity_id
_entity_poly.type
_entity_poly.pdbx_seq_one_letter_code
_entity_poly.pdbx_strand_id
1 'polypeptide(L)'
;MDNNISKDFIYETFKKLNIGYIISLKEIPLRNDNKHKRVIISLHLNGVTEYSKIFNERINNNESIKIVYDMPWYWKIVPTYPQI
;
A
#
# COMPACT_ATOMS: atom_id res chain seq x y z
N MET A 1 -7.43 -0.61 -6.57
CA MET A 1 -6.24 -0.76 -7.42
C MET A 1 -6.63 -1.36 -8.76
N ASP A 2 -6.01 -0.90 -9.83
CA ASP A 2 -6.23 -1.43 -11.16
C ASP A 2 -5.80 -2.89 -11.25
N ASN A 3 -6.60 -3.71 -11.92
CA ASN A 3 -6.34 -5.16 -12.03
C ASN A 3 -5.07 -5.47 -12.85
N ASN A 4 -4.63 -4.53 -13.68
CA ASN A 4 -3.44 -4.70 -14.52
C ASN A 4 -2.14 -4.47 -13.76
N ILE A 5 -2.21 -3.97 -12.53
CA ILE A 5 -1.02 -3.74 -11.73
C ILE A 5 -0.58 -5.06 -11.10
N SER A 6 0.65 -5.48 -11.39
CA SER A 6 1.20 -6.74 -10.89
C SER A 6 1.69 -6.60 -9.46
N LYS A 7 1.81 -7.74 -8.78
CA LYS A 7 2.42 -7.80 -7.45
C LYS A 7 3.85 -7.27 -7.48
N ASP A 8 4.60 -7.63 -8.52
CA ASP A 8 5.99 -7.21 -8.66
C ASP A 8 6.09 -5.69 -8.73
N PHE A 9 5.18 -5.03 -9.42
CA PHE A 9 5.16 -3.58 -9.50
C PHE A 9 4.90 -2.95 -8.13
N ILE A 10 4.02 -3.55 -7.33
CA ILE A 10 3.73 -3.07 -5.99
C ILE A 10 4.97 -3.20 -5.10
N TYR A 11 5.63 -4.36 -5.13
CA TYR A 11 6.86 -4.60 -4.36
C TYR A 11 7.95 -3.61 -4.75
N GLU A 12 8.15 -3.39 -6.04
CA GLU A 12 9.16 -2.47 -6.55
C GLU A 12 8.87 -1.02 -6.13
N THR A 13 7.60 -0.62 -6.15
CA THR A 13 7.21 0.73 -5.75
C THR A 13 7.55 0.98 -4.28
N PHE A 14 7.21 0.04 -3.41
CA PHE A 14 7.51 0.19 -1.99
C PHE A 14 9.01 0.15 -1.72
N LYS A 15 9.74 -0.66 -2.49
CA LYS A 15 11.18 -0.73 -2.38
C LYS A 15 11.84 0.60 -2.77
N LYS A 16 11.38 1.20 -3.84
CA LYS A 16 11.89 2.51 -4.31
C LYS A 16 11.69 3.60 -3.26
N LEU A 17 10.55 3.58 -2.58
CA LEU A 17 10.23 4.58 -1.57
C LEU A 17 10.97 4.33 -0.26
N ASN A 18 11.58 3.16 -0.11
CA ASN A 18 12.35 2.78 1.08
C ASN A 18 11.55 2.94 2.37
N ILE A 19 10.27 2.57 2.33
CA ILE A 19 9.37 2.66 3.47
C ILE A 19 9.64 1.51 4.45
N GLY A 20 9.92 0.33 3.90
CA GLY A 20 10.10 -0.89 4.64
C GLY A 20 9.99 -2.07 3.69
N TYR A 21 9.63 -3.23 4.21
CA TYR A 21 9.45 -4.38 3.34
C TYR A 21 8.05 -4.96 3.51
N ILE A 22 7.55 -5.54 2.43
CA ILE A 22 6.24 -6.18 2.42
C ILE A 22 6.39 -7.60 2.96
N ILE A 23 5.69 -7.91 4.03
CA ILE A 23 5.68 -9.25 4.62
C ILE A 23 4.77 -10.16 3.81
N SER A 24 3.58 -9.65 3.46
CA SER A 24 2.64 -10.38 2.65
C SER A 24 1.78 -9.43 1.83
N LEU A 25 1.32 -9.90 0.69
CA LEU A 25 0.46 -9.13 -0.20
C LEU A 25 -0.64 -10.05 -0.68
N LYS A 26 -1.89 -9.64 -0.44
CA LYS A 26 -3.06 -10.42 -0.81
C LYS A 26 -3.91 -9.63 -1.77
N GLU A 27 -4.23 -10.21 -2.92
CA GLU A 27 -5.12 -9.62 -3.90
C GLU A 27 -6.50 -10.24 -3.79
N ILE A 28 -7.52 -9.38 -3.73
CA ILE A 28 -8.91 -9.82 -3.61
C ILE A 28 -9.68 -9.24 -4.78
N PRO A 29 -10.25 -10.08 -5.66
CA PRO A 29 -11.06 -9.59 -6.77
C PRO A 29 -12.35 -8.99 -6.24
N LEU A 30 -12.80 -7.92 -6.89
CA LEU A 30 -14.08 -7.27 -6.55
C LEU A 30 -15.20 -7.93 -7.31
N ARG A 31 -16.31 -8.20 -6.63
CA ARG A 31 -17.45 -8.94 -7.21
C ARG A 31 -18.10 -8.21 -8.38
N ASN A 32 -18.22 -6.89 -8.25
CA ASN A 32 -18.97 -6.08 -9.21
C ASN A 32 -18.08 -5.28 -10.15
N ASP A 33 -16.77 -5.48 -10.07
CA ASP A 33 -15.81 -4.71 -10.85
C ASP A 33 -14.60 -5.59 -11.17
N ASN A 34 -14.54 -6.05 -12.42
CA ASN A 34 -13.43 -6.89 -12.87
C ASN A 34 -12.23 -6.10 -13.39
N LYS A 35 -12.30 -4.77 -13.36
CA LYS A 35 -11.20 -3.90 -13.75
C LYS A 35 -10.31 -3.51 -12.57
N HIS A 36 -10.83 -3.65 -11.35
CA HIS A 36 -10.14 -3.27 -10.13
C HIS A 36 -10.07 -4.42 -9.15
N LYS A 37 -9.17 -4.31 -8.21
CA LYS A 37 -9.00 -5.30 -7.16
C LYS A 37 -8.70 -4.61 -5.84
N ARG A 38 -8.98 -5.29 -4.74
CA ARG A 38 -8.55 -4.87 -3.41
C ARG A 38 -7.22 -5.52 -3.10
N VAL A 39 -6.29 -4.76 -2.55
CA VAL A 39 -4.99 -5.29 -2.15
C VAL A 39 -4.80 -5.02 -0.67
N ILE A 40 -4.49 -6.07 0.06
CA ILE A 40 -4.17 -5.99 1.48
C ILE A 40 -2.69 -6.28 1.64
N ILE A 41 -1.98 -5.33 2.24
CA ILE A 41 -0.54 -5.40 2.38
C ILE A 41 -0.19 -5.45 3.86
N SER A 42 0.59 -6.45 4.23
CA SER A 42 1.20 -6.53 5.54
C SER A 42 2.62 -5.99 5.40
N LEU A 43 2.90 -4.87 6.04
CA LEU A 43 4.12 -4.10 5.83
C LEU A 43 4.87 -3.93 7.13
N HIS A 44 6.19 -4.17 7.07
CA HIS A 44 7.09 -3.86 8.17
C HIS A 44 7.83 -2.57 7.84
N LEU A 45 7.52 -1.50 8.58
CA LEU A 45 8.17 -0.20 8.38
C LEU A 45 9.59 -0.22 8.95
N ASN A 46 10.53 0.38 8.20
CA ASN A 46 11.92 0.36 8.65
C ASN A 46 12.20 1.38 9.76
N GLY A 47 11.36 2.41 9.89
CA GLY A 47 11.52 3.42 10.95
C GLY A 47 12.73 4.34 10.79
N VAL A 48 13.45 4.23 9.69
CA VAL A 48 14.70 4.95 9.46
C VAL A 48 14.49 6.15 8.54
N THR A 49 13.81 5.94 7.42
CA THR A 49 13.57 7.01 6.46
C THR A 49 12.47 7.94 6.97
N GLU A 50 12.53 9.18 6.52
CA GLU A 50 11.49 10.16 6.84
C GLU A 50 10.12 9.71 6.32
N TYR A 51 10.11 9.13 5.13
CA TYR A 51 8.87 8.62 4.51
C TYR A 51 8.25 7.52 5.38
N SER A 52 9.08 6.62 5.91
CA SER A 52 8.60 5.55 6.78
C SER A 52 8.01 6.11 8.07
N LYS A 53 8.62 7.14 8.64
CA LYS A 53 8.14 7.79 9.86
C LYS A 53 6.79 8.47 9.63
N ILE A 54 6.65 9.19 8.51
CA ILE A 54 5.38 9.84 8.13
C ILE A 54 4.31 8.78 7.91
N PHE A 55 4.66 7.71 7.22
CA PHE A 55 3.74 6.60 6.96
C PHE A 55 3.21 6.01 8.27
N ASN A 56 4.10 5.73 9.21
CA ASN A 56 3.75 5.18 10.51
C ASN A 56 2.85 6.14 11.30
N GLU A 57 3.17 7.42 11.30
CA GLU A 57 2.39 8.44 12.00
C GLU A 57 0.96 8.52 11.47
N ARG A 58 0.80 8.56 10.15
CA ARG A 58 -0.53 8.64 9.54
C ARG A 58 -1.35 7.37 9.80
N ILE A 59 -0.74 6.21 9.72
CA ILE A 59 -1.43 4.95 10.01
C ILE A 59 -1.90 4.93 11.46
N ASN A 60 -1.06 5.36 12.39
CA ASN A 60 -1.42 5.40 13.82
C ASN A 60 -2.54 6.41 14.11
N ASN A 61 -2.61 7.48 13.32
CA ASN A 61 -3.66 8.49 13.45
C ASN A 61 -4.91 8.15 12.64
N ASN A 62 -4.95 6.97 12.03
CA ASN A 62 -6.08 6.50 11.23
C ASN A 62 -6.31 7.38 10.00
N GLU A 63 -5.25 7.88 9.41
CA GLU A 63 -5.28 8.73 8.23
C GLU A 63 -4.91 7.94 6.98
N SER A 64 -5.41 8.39 5.83
CA SER A 64 -5.04 7.80 4.55
C SER A 64 -3.71 8.37 4.05
N ILE A 65 -3.04 7.59 3.20
CA ILE A 65 -1.76 7.96 2.61
C ILE A 65 -1.87 7.81 1.10
N LYS A 66 -1.34 8.79 0.36
CA LYS A 66 -1.24 8.70 -1.09
C LYS A 66 0.17 8.27 -1.47
N ILE A 67 0.27 7.23 -2.28
CA ILE A 67 1.53 6.82 -2.88
C ILE A 67 1.44 7.07 -4.37
N VAL A 68 2.20 8.05 -4.86
CA VAL A 68 2.26 8.35 -6.29
C VAL A 68 3.23 7.37 -6.93
N TYR A 69 2.71 6.48 -7.76
CA TYR A 69 3.54 5.49 -8.43
C TYR A 69 3.90 5.91 -9.86
N ASP A 70 3.12 6.79 -10.46
CA ASP A 70 3.38 7.33 -11.80
C ASP A 70 2.53 8.59 -11.97
N MET A 71 3.14 9.77 -11.92
CA MET A 71 2.41 11.04 -11.97
C MET A 71 1.45 11.12 -13.16
N PRO A 72 0.17 11.49 -12.98
CA PRO A 72 -0.49 11.91 -11.74
C PRO A 72 -1.15 10.76 -10.95
N TRP A 73 -0.88 9.51 -11.31
CA TRP A 73 -1.55 8.35 -10.74
C TRP A 73 -1.03 8.02 -9.36
N TYR A 74 -1.93 7.70 -8.45
CA TYR A 74 -1.56 7.38 -7.08
C TYR A 74 -2.47 6.29 -6.50
N TRP A 75 -1.97 5.63 -5.47
CA TRP A 75 -2.75 4.72 -4.65
C TRP A 75 -3.12 5.41 -3.35
N LYS A 76 -4.38 5.25 -2.93
CA LYS A 76 -4.81 5.69 -1.62
C LYS A 76 -4.76 4.48 -0.69
N ILE A 77 -3.94 4.59 0.36
CA ILE A 77 -3.74 3.53 1.32
C ILE A 77 -4.42 3.92 2.61
N VAL A 78 -5.21 3.01 3.17
CA VAL A 78 -5.89 3.21 4.44
C VAL A 78 -5.49 2.10 5.39
N PRO A 79 -5.41 2.38 6.70
CA PRO A 79 -5.10 1.33 7.66
C PRO A 79 -6.22 0.29 7.69
N THR A 80 -5.83 -0.96 7.85
CA THR A 80 -6.76 -2.07 8.01
C THR A 80 -6.61 -2.59 9.43
N TYR A 81 -7.70 -2.56 10.17
CA TYR A 81 -7.68 -3.04 11.54
C TYR A 81 -7.97 -4.54 11.56
N PRO A 82 -7.27 -5.29 12.40
CA PRO A 82 -7.60 -6.70 12.56
C PRO A 82 -9.03 -6.80 13.10
N GLN A 83 -9.82 -7.56 12.41
CA GLN A 83 -11.16 -7.90 12.89
C GLN A 83 -11.00 -9.05 13.86
N ILE A 84 -11.35 -8.76 15.07
CA ILE A 84 -11.31 -9.74 16.13
C ILE A 84 -12.65 -10.44 16.20
#